data_e9e6d0695a7f3d9e80de5fd3231ef2c8
#
_entry.id   e9e6d0695a7f3d9e80de5fd3231ef2c8
#
_cell.length_a   1.000
_cell.length_b   1.000
_cell.length_c   1.000
_cell.angle_alpha   90.00
_cell.angle_beta   90.00
_cell.angle_gamma   90.00
#
_symmetry.space_group_name_H-M   'P 1'
#
loop_
_entity.id
_entity.type
_entity.pdbx_description
1 polymer ?
#
loop_
_entity_poly.entity_id
_entity_poly.type
_entity_poly.pdbx_seq_one_letter_code
_entity_poly.pdbx_strand_id
1 'polypeptide(L)'
;MYIHIAHHATKPASIEKKYPGATTVDVTSKGPQPWVRFSPFYPLGGIPVPFTPGRTSESVEGIWQGLKVFESADINLNMLTNRTMRNLKRTQRRFGPTLGHRAGLDGQALLPYLQARADIYLPSYRWVLNHKLQSELAGLRTLAQAGPLVLLDYETNTDPMNPAKPLSHAALVRAYLLDEWPEMTEVTP
;
A
#
# COMPACT_ATOMS: atom_id res chain seq x y z
N MET A 1 -0.38 -8.38 -20.78
CA MET A 1 0.79 -7.61 -20.27
C MET A 1 1.61 -8.49 -19.36
N TYR A 2 2.96 -8.42 -19.44
CA TYR A 2 3.85 -9.18 -18.54
C TYR A 2 4.41 -8.23 -17.50
N ILE A 3 3.80 -8.25 -16.30
CA ILE A 3 4.20 -7.39 -15.18
C ILE A 3 4.67 -8.27 -14.03
N HIS A 4 5.91 -8.07 -13.60
CA HIS A 4 6.56 -8.82 -12.53
C HIS A 4 6.86 -7.92 -11.34
N ILE A 5 7.14 -8.53 -10.19
CA ILE A 5 7.53 -7.84 -8.97
C ILE A 5 8.89 -8.37 -8.55
N ALA A 6 9.78 -7.47 -8.16
CA ALA A 6 11.06 -7.83 -7.57
C ALA A 6 11.34 -6.98 -6.33
N HIS A 7 12.14 -7.54 -5.42
CA HIS A 7 12.62 -6.77 -4.28
C HIS A 7 13.56 -5.66 -4.75
N HIS A 8 13.42 -4.46 -4.19
CA HIS A 8 14.16 -3.27 -4.62
C HIS A 8 15.69 -3.44 -4.58
N ALA A 9 16.20 -4.32 -3.71
CA ALA A 9 17.62 -4.62 -3.63
C ALA A 9 18.12 -5.68 -4.66
N THR A 10 17.23 -6.17 -5.54
CA THR A 10 17.63 -7.12 -6.60
C THR A 10 18.55 -6.45 -7.60
N LYS A 11 19.72 -7.04 -7.83
CA LYS A 11 20.71 -6.51 -8.76
C LYS A 11 20.15 -6.45 -10.19
N PRO A 12 20.43 -5.38 -10.97
CA PRO A 12 19.96 -5.27 -12.37
C PRO A 12 20.30 -6.49 -13.22
N ALA A 13 21.51 -7.04 -13.11
CA ALA A 13 21.91 -8.24 -13.83
C ALA A 13 21.06 -9.47 -13.49
N SER A 14 20.56 -9.57 -12.26
CA SER A 14 19.65 -10.66 -11.86
C SER A 14 18.25 -10.48 -12.42
N ILE A 15 17.79 -9.22 -12.53
CA ILE A 15 16.52 -8.88 -13.18
C ILE A 15 16.62 -9.21 -14.67
N GLU A 16 17.67 -8.74 -15.35
CA GLU A 16 17.91 -9.00 -16.76
C GLU A 16 17.99 -10.51 -17.09
N LYS A 17 18.69 -11.27 -16.23
CA LYS A 17 18.77 -12.73 -16.39
C LYS A 17 17.39 -13.41 -16.27
N LYS A 18 16.54 -12.93 -15.34
CA LYS A 18 15.22 -13.54 -15.08
C LYS A 18 14.13 -13.04 -16.01
N TYR A 19 14.23 -11.79 -16.44
CA TYR A 19 13.26 -11.08 -17.27
C TYR A 19 13.99 -10.30 -18.37
N PRO A 20 14.53 -10.98 -19.40
CA PRO A 20 15.32 -10.34 -20.44
C PRO A 20 14.57 -9.19 -21.13
N GLY A 21 15.23 -8.05 -21.29
CA GLY A 21 14.65 -6.86 -21.93
C GLY A 21 13.58 -6.14 -21.10
N ALA A 22 13.41 -6.47 -19.82
CA ALA A 22 12.39 -5.85 -18.99
C ALA A 22 12.74 -4.41 -18.61
N THR A 23 11.76 -3.52 -18.74
CA THR A 23 11.82 -2.19 -18.12
C THR A 23 11.60 -2.32 -16.62
N THR A 24 12.49 -1.69 -15.83
CA THR A 24 12.40 -1.70 -14.35
C THR A 24 11.90 -0.36 -13.86
N VAL A 25 10.88 -0.36 -12.98
CA VAL A 25 10.29 0.83 -12.37
C VAL A 25 10.29 0.69 -10.84
N ASP A 26 10.95 1.62 -10.16
CA ASP A 26 10.97 1.67 -8.69
C ASP A 26 9.75 2.46 -8.17
N VAL A 27 8.78 1.72 -7.58
CA VAL A 27 7.57 2.30 -6.99
C VAL A 27 7.66 2.46 -5.47
N THR A 28 8.85 2.26 -4.89
CA THR A 28 9.07 2.43 -3.45
C THR A 28 8.96 3.88 -2.99
N SER A 29 8.95 4.10 -1.68
CA SER A 29 8.99 5.44 -1.09
C SER A 29 10.29 6.23 -1.34
N LYS A 30 11.28 5.62 -1.99
CA LYS A 30 12.54 6.23 -2.44
C LYS A 30 12.69 6.22 -3.95
N GLY A 31 11.69 5.73 -4.68
CA GLY A 31 11.68 5.73 -6.13
C GLY A 31 11.69 7.15 -6.72
N PRO A 32 12.05 7.29 -8.00
CA PRO A 32 12.03 8.58 -8.69
C PRO A 32 10.59 9.04 -9.00
N GLN A 33 10.42 10.33 -9.27
CA GLN A 33 9.18 10.84 -9.85
C GLN A 33 9.01 10.28 -11.28
N PRO A 34 7.76 9.99 -11.71
CA PRO A 34 6.53 10.10 -10.94
C PRO A 34 6.22 8.86 -10.08
N TRP A 35 7.04 7.83 -10.15
CA TRP A 35 6.74 6.48 -9.65
C TRP A 35 6.66 6.37 -8.12
N VAL A 36 7.39 7.24 -7.40
CA VAL A 36 7.29 7.34 -5.92
C VAL A 36 5.86 7.63 -5.44
N ARG A 37 5.00 8.17 -6.31
CA ARG A 37 3.60 8.46 -5.98
C ARG A 37 2.75 7.21 -5.74
N PHE A 38 3.19 6.04 -6.23
CA PHE A 38 2.57 4.75 -5.90
C PHE A 38 2.83 4.31 -4.47
N SER A 39 3.84 4.86 -3.81
CA SER A 39 4.10 4.51 -2.41
C SER A 39 2.92 4.87 -1.50
N PRO A 40 2.44 3.97 -0.63
CA PRO A 40 1.38 4.27 0.32
C PRO A 40 1.74 5.38 1.32
N PHE A 41 3.03 5.75 1.41
CA PHE A 41 3.53 6.87 2.22
C PHE A 41 3.37 8.22 1.53
N TYR A 42 3.19 8.26 0.20
CA TYR A 42 3.18 9.51 -0.56
C TYR A 42 1.93 10.34 -0.23
N PRO A 43 2.08 11.65 0.08
CA PRO A 43 0.97 12.51 0.48
C PRO A 43 0.17 13.02 -0.74
N LEU A 44 -0.75 12.20 -1.22
CA LEU A 44 -1.65 12.52 -2.34
C LEU A 44 -2.83 13.40 -1.92
N GLY A 45 -3.16 13.40 -0.63
CA GLY A 45 -4.22 14.18 -0.04
C GLY A 45 -5.65 13.76 -0.37
N GLY A 46 -6.57 14.09 0.51
CA GLY A 46 -8.00 13.90 0.31
C GLY A 46 -8.48 12.45 0.27
N ILE A 47 -7.69 11.49 0.79
CA ILE A 47 -8.04 10.07 0.79
C ILE A 47 -9.11 9.83 1.87
N PRO A 48 -10.33 9.35 1.54
CA PRO A 48 -11.36 9.08 2.54
C PRO A 48 -10.88 8.08 3.60
N VAL A 49 -11.13 8.39 4.86
CA VAL A 49 -10.86 7.46 5.98
C VAL A 49 -12.02 6.48 6.07
N PRO A 50 -11.79 5.16 5.91
CA PRO A 50 -12.85 4.15 6.04
C PRO A 50 -13.57 4.27 7.38
N PHE A 51 -14.87 3.97 7.39
CA PHE A 51 -15.75 4.06 8.57
C PHE A 51 -15.86 5.45 9.20
N THR A 52 -15.34 6.52 8.55
CA THR A 52 -15.39 7.88 9.11
C THR A 52 -15.80 8.88 8.02
N PRO A 53 -17.10 8.98 7.71
CA PRO A 53 -17.60 9.91 6.71
C PRO A 53 -17.12 11.36 6.93
N GLY A 54 -16.73 12.03 5.85
CA GLY A 54 -16.26 13.43 5.91
C GLY A 54 -14.82 13.63 6.40
N ARG A 55 -14.12 12.58 6.81
CA ARG A 55 -12.70 12.67 7.20
C ARG A 55 -11.79 12.13 6.11
N THR A 56 -10.65 12.79 5.94
CA THR A 56 -9.66 12.43 4.92
C THR A 56 -8.25 12.35 5.50
N SER A 57 -7.37 11.70 4.76
CA SER A 57 -5.94 11.58 5.09
C SER A 57 -5.08 12.04 3.92
N GLU A 58 -3.85 12.40 4.21
CA GLU A 58 -2.84 12.74 3.22
C GLU A 58 -2.27 11.50 2.50
N SER A 59 -2.18 10.35 3.19
CA SER A 59 -1.60 9.13 2.64
C SER A 59 -2.32 7.87 3.13
N VAL A 60 -2.20 6.77 2.39
CA VAL A 60 -2.74 5.46 2.79
C VAL A 60 -2.05 4.95 4.07
N GLU A 61 -0.72 5.12 4.15
CA GLU A 61 0.02 4.76 5.37
C GLU A 61 -0.42 5.62 6.57
N GLY A 62 -0.79 6.88 6.33
CA GLY A 62 -1.38 7.75 7.36
C GLY A 62 -2.65 7.17 7.95
N ILE A 63 -3.55 6.63 7.11
CA ILE A 63 -4.76 5.93 7.57
C ILE A 63 -4.37 4.68 8.35
N TRP A 64 -3.54 3.81 7.76
CA TRP A 64 -3.14 2.54 8.34
C TRP A 64 -2.49 2.71 9.72
N GLN A 65 -1.54 3.61 9.85
CA GLN A 65 -0.86 3.87 11.11
C GLN A 65 -1.70 4.71 12.07
N GLY A 66 -2.54 5.59 11.55
CA GLY A 66 -3.45 6.42 12.34
C GLY A 66 -4.47 5.58 13.12
N LEU A 67 -5.07 4.60 12.46
CA LEU A 67 -6.10 3.73 13.04
C LEU A 67 -5.52 2.55 13.83
N LYS A 68 -4.21 2.31 13.80
CA LYS A 68 -3.58 1.21 14.52
C LYS A 68 -3.60 1.45 16.03
N VAL A 69 -4.04 0.44 16.78
CA VAL A 69 -4.09 0.43 18.25
C VAL A 69 -3.08 -0.55 18.81
N PHE A 70 -2.36 -0.11 19.84
CA PHE A 70 -1.37 -0.89 20.56
C PHE A 70 -1.78 -1.01 22.04
N GLU A 71 -1.11 -1.88 22.76
CA GLU A 71 -1.34 -2.05 24.19
C GLU A 71 -1.17 -0.75 24.98
N SER A 72 -0.16 0.07 24.65
CA SER A 72 0.11 1.34 25.35
C SER A 72 -0.25 2.60 24.55
N ALA A 73 -0.88 2.49 23.39
CA ALA A 73 -1.22 3.66 22.57
C ALA A 73 -2.43 3.41 21.67
N ASP A 74 -3.42 4.28 21.77
CA ASP A 74 -4.60 4.29 20.89
C ASP A 74 -4.30 4.93 19.52
N ILE A 75 -5.34 5.20 18.72
CA ILE A 75 -5.26 5.87 17.42
C ILE A 75 -4.45 7.17 17.50
N ASN A 76 -3.87 7.57 16.36
CA ASN A 76 -3.08 8.80 16.30
C ASN A 76 -3.47 9.65 15.08
N LEU A 77 -4.25 10.70 15.32
CA LEU A 77 -4.78 11.57 14.27
C LEU A 77 -3.68 12.34 13.50
N ASN A 78 -2.52 12.58 14.12
CA ASN A 78 -1.40 13.25 13.46
C ASN A 78 -0.85 12.45 12.26
N MET A 79 -1.09 11.14 12.23
CA MET A 79 -0.69 10.31 11.08
C MET A 79 -1.49 10.68 9.83
N LEU A 80 -2.77 11.03 9.98
CA LEU A 80 -3.66 11.39 8.87
C LEU A 80 -3.22 12.67 8.15
N THR A 81 -2.64 13.61 8.87
CA THR A 81 -2.22 14.93 8.34
C THR A 81 -0.75 15.00 7.96
N ASN A 82 -0.01 13.89 8.05
CA ASN A 82 1.42 13.86 7.75
C ASN A 82 1.69 13.94 6.25
N ARG A 83 2.41 14.97 5.83
CA ARG A 83 2.82 15.27 4.45
C ARG A 83 4.29 15.00 4.17
N THR A 84 5.02 14.43 5.12
CA THR A 84 6.49 14.37 5.03
C THR A 84 7.03 13.01 4.60
N MET A 85 6.20 11.99 4.49
CA MET A 85 6.59 10.57 4.31
C MET A 85 7.49 10.02 5.44
N ARG A 86 7.73 10.80 6.49
CA ARG A 86 8.61 10.45 7.61
C ARG A 86 7.79 10.31 8.90
N ASN A 87 8.33 9.50 9.84
CA ASN A 87 7.73 9.30 11.17
C ASN A 87 6.28 8.76 11.15
N LEU A 88 5.87 8.12 10.06
CA LEU A 88 4.55 7.49 9.94
C LEU A 88 4.50 6.13 10.63
N LYS A 89 5.61 5.37 10.64
CA LYS A 89 5.62 4.02 11.22
C LYS A 89 5.51 4.04 12.74
N ARG A 90 4.47 3.41 13.26
CA ARG A 90 4.28 3.11 14.68
C ARG A 90 4.63 1.64 14.91
N THR A 91 5.51 1.36 15.86
CA THR A 91 6.12 0.03 16.03
C THR A 91 5.78 -0.61 17.37
N GLN A 92 5.67 -1.94 17.38
CA GLN A 92 5.48 -2.72 18.62
C GLN A 92 6.62 -2.50 19.62
N ARG A 93 7.85 -2.28 19.14
CA ARG A 93 9.00 -1.97 20.01
C ARG A 93 8.74 -0.73 20.89
N ARG A 94 7.99 0.26 20.37
CA ARG A 94 7.72 1.51 21.08
C ARG A 94 6.44 1.47 21.90
N PHE A 95 5.42 0.76 21.40
CA PHE A 95 4.05 0.86 21.92
C PHE A 95 3.48 -0.46 22.44
N GLY A 96 4.28 -1.53 22.48
CA GLY A 96 3.80 -2.86 22.84
C GLY A 96 3.09 -3.58 21.69
N PRO A 97 2.48 -4.75 21.95
CA PRO A 97 1.75 -5.52 20.98
C PRO A 97 0.67 -4.71 20.26
N THR A 98 0.48 -5.00 18.97
CA THR A 98 -0.64 -4.44 18.21
C THR A 98 -1.91 -5.21 18.56
N LEU A 99 -2.94 -4.50 19.02
CA LEU A 99 -4.25 -5.07 19.36
C LEU A 99 -5.18 -5.17 18.14
N GLY A 100 -4.97 -4.31 17.14
CA GLY A 100 -5.78 -4.26 15.92
C GLY A 100 -5.79 -2.88 15.30
N HIS A 101 -6.79 -2.63 14.44
CA HIS A 101 -7.05 -1.32 13.87
C HIS A 101 -8.48 -0.91 14.22
N ARG A 102 -8.65 0.34 14.62
CA ARG A 102 -9.98 0.89 14.92
C ARG A 102 -10.83 0.95 13.64
N ALA A 103 -12.10 0.52 13.74
CA ALA A 103 -13.06 0.70 12.66
C ALA A 103 -13.53 2.17 12.60
N GLY A 104 -12.68 3.00 12.00
CA GLY A 104 -12.86 4.45 11.95
C GLY A 104 -12.36 5.21 13.17
N LEU A 105 -12.43 6.55 13.11
CA LEU A 105 -11.89 7.41 14.16
C LEU A 105 -12.76 7.38 15.44
N ASP A 106 -14.08 7.25 15.29
CA ASP A 106 -15.05 7.29 16.38
C ASP A 106 -15.56 5.88 16.75
N GLY A 107 -15.18 4.85 15.98
CA GLY A 107 -15.58 3.47 16.20
C GLY A 107 -14.90 2.86 17.43
N GLN A 108 -15.60 1.94 18.13
CA GLN A 108 -15.04 1.20 19.27
C GLN A 108 -14.50 -0.17 18.88
N ALA A 109 -14.96 -0.73 17.76
CA ALA A 109 -14.55 -2.05 17.30
C ALA A 109 -13.08 -2.05 16.84
N LEU A 110 -12.35 -3.08 17.24
CA LEU A 110 -11.00 -3.36 16.77
C LEU A 110 -11.05 -4.47 15.72
N LEU A 111 -10.59 -4.16 14.53
CA LEU A 111 -10.45 -5.10 13.43
C LEU A 111 -9.13 -5.87 13.57
N PRO A 112 -9.16 -7.21 13.52
CA PRO A 112 -7.95 -8.03 13.38
C PRO A 112 -7.18 -7.66 12.11
N TYR A 113 -5.90 -8.04 12.04
CA TYR A 113 -4.99 -7.60 10.99
C TYR A 113 -5.50 -7.85 9.55
N LEU A 114 -6.00 -9.06 9.25
CA LEU A 114 -6.53 -9.38 7.91
C LEU A 114 -7.82 -8.64 7.61
N GLN A 115 -8.72 -8.51 8.59
CA GLN A 115 -9.94 -7.73 8.43
C GLN A 115 -9.62 -6.25 8.19
N ALA A 116 -8.68 -5.67 8.95
CA ALA A 116 -8.22 -4.30 8.72
C ALA A 116 -7.57 -4.13 7.34
N ARG A 117 -6.84 -5.14 6.86
CA ARG A 117 -6.29 -5.14 5.49
C ARG A 117 -7.41 -5.07 4.46
N ALA A 118 -8.47 -5.88 4.62
CA ALA A 118 -9.63 -5.91 3.74
C ALA A 118 -10.42 -4.60 3.75
N ASP A 119 -10.72 -4.08 4.95
CA ASP A 119 -11.72 -3.01 5.12
C ASP A 119 -11.10 -1.61 5.19
N ILE A 120 -9.79 -1.52 5.46
CA ILE A 120 -9.09 -0.23 5.58
C ILE A 120 -8.05 -0.07 4.49
N TYR A 121 -7.06 -0.98 4.41
CA TYR A 121 -5.90 -0.78 3.55
C TYR A 121 -6.25 -0.91 2.06
N LEU A 122 -6.88 -2.01 1.65
CA LEU A 122 -7.23 -2.27 0.26
C LEU A 122 -8.19 -1.22 -0.31
N PRO A 123 -9.30 -0.84 0.36
CA PRO A 123 -10.19 0.20 -0.14
C PRO A 123 -9.50 1.56 -0.28
N SER A 124 -8.67 1.95 0.70
CA SER A 124 -7.93 3.21 0.68
C SER A 124 -6.94 3.26 -0.48
N TYR A 125 -6.20 2.17 -0.71
CA TYR A 125 -5.22 2.11 -1.80
C TYR A 125 -5.92 2.05 -3.18
N ARG A 126 -7.02 1.28 -3.31
CA ARG A 126 -7.83 1.25 -4.54
C ARG A 126 -8.39 2.63 -4.87
N TRP A 127 -8.86 3.37 -3.85
CA TRP A 127 -9.33 4.73 -4.03
C TRP A 127 -8.24 5.64 -4.61
N VAL A 128 -7.00 5.55 -4.10
CA VAL A 128 -5.84 6.29 -4.60
C VAL A 128 -5.56 5.95 -6.07
N LEU A 129 -5.54 4.68 -6.43
CA LEU A 129 -5.35 4.27 -7.82
C LEU A 129 -6.44 4.85 -8.73
N ASN A 130 -7.71 4.82 -8.29
CA ASN A 130 -8.84 5.32 -9.07
C ASN A 130 -8.86 6.83 -9.25
N HIS A 131 -8.42 7.61 -8.25
CA HIS A 131 -8.69 9.06 -8.21
C HIS A 131 -7.44 9.93 -8.31
N LYS A 132 -6.25 9.41 -8.02
CA LYS A 132 -5.02 10.20 -7.89
C LYS A 132 -3.88 9.80 -8.83
N LEU A 133 -3.90 8.58 -9.36
CA LEU A 133 -2.75 7.99 -10.06
C LEU A 133 -3.07 7.52 -11.49
N GLN A 134 -4.13 8.03 -12.10
CA GLN A 134 -4.54 7.59 -13.45
C GLN A 134 -3.48 7.90 -14.52
N SER A 135 -2.78 9.03 -14.41
CA SER A 135 -1.69 9.40 -15.31
C SER A 135 -0.50 8.44 -15.19
N GLU A 136 -0.10 8.14 -13.95
CA GLU A 136 1.00 7.20 -13.65
C GLU A 136 0.65 5.78 -14.09
N LEU A 137 -0.59 5.34 -13.87
CA LEU A 137 -1.10 4.05 -14.34
C LEU A 137 -1.08 3.96 -15.87
N ALA A 138 -1.46 5.05 -16.57
CA ALA A 138 -1.36 5.10 -18.04
C ALA A 138 0.11 4.94 -18.50
N GLY A 139 1.04 5.60 -17.81
CA GLY A 139 2.47 5.44 -18.07
C GLY A 139 2.95 4.00 -17.89
N LEU A 140 2.55 3.32 -16.79
CA LEU A 140 2.90 1.91 -16.58
C LEU A 140 2.26 0.99 -17.65
N ARG A 141 1.03 1.27 -18.08
CA ARG A 141 0.39 0.52 -19.18
C ARG A 141 1.18 0.64 -20.48
N THR A 142 1.62 1.85 -20.82
CA THR A 142 2.46 2.09 -22.01
C THR A 142 3.77 1.30 -21.93
N LEU A 143 4.46 1.33 -20.79
CA LEU A 143 5.68 0.54 -20.58
C LEU A 143 5.43 -0.96 -20.70
N ALA A 144 4.35 -1.46 -20.10
CA ALA A 144 3.98 -2.88 -20.13
C ALA A 144 3.48 -3.37 -21.51
N GLN A 145 3.05 -2.47 -22.38
CA GLN A 145 2.73 -2.77 -23.79
C GLN A 145 4.00 -2.84 -24.65
N ALA A 146 5.01 -2.06 -24.32
CA ALA A 146 6.27 -2.07 -25.05
C ALA A 146 7.15 -3.30 -24.74
N GLY A 147 6.98 -3.95 -23.60
CA GLY A 147 7.74 -5.14 -23.21
C GLY A 147 7.46 -5.59 -21.77
N PRO A 148 8.21 -6.56 -21.24
CA PRO A 148 8.09 -6.99 -19.87
C PRO A 148 8.39 -5.82 -18.91
N LEU A 149 7.59 -5.68 -17.85
CA LEU A 149 7.74 -4.65 -16.82
C LEU A 149 8.04 -5.29 -15.46
N VAL A 150 9.03 -4.76 -14.73
CA VAL A 150 9.35 -5.18 -13.37
C VAL A 150 9.12 -4.01 -12.42
N LEU A 151 8.20 -4.15 -11.49
CA LEU A 151 7.96 -3.19 -10.41
C LEU A 151 8.81 -3.57 -9.20
N LEU A 152 9.60 -2.61 -8.69
CA LEU A 152 10.41 -2.81 -7.50
C LEU A 152 9.68 -2.34 -6.25
N ASP A 153 9.71 -3.18 -5.20
CA ASP A 153 9.14 -2.87 -3.89
C ASP A 153 10.05 -3.40 -2.76
N TYR A 154 9.84 -2.91 -1.54
CA TYR A 154 10.49 -3.45 -0.33
C TYR A 154 9.91 -4.81 0.06
N GLU A 155 8.65 -5.05 -0.27
CA GLU A 155 7.94 -6.31 -0.03
C GLU A 155 7.58 -6.95 -1.37
N THR A 156 7.52 -8.28 -1.37
CA THR A 156 7.14 -9.04 -2.58
C THR A 156 5.97 -9.99 -2.32
N ASN A 157 5.33 -9.87 -1.15
CA ASN A 157 4.15 -10.65 -0.84
C ASN A 157 2.97 -10.22 -1.72
N THR A 158 2.47 -11.14 -2.54
CA THR A 158 1.31 -10.93 -3.42
C THR A 158 0.01 -11.49 -2.84
N ASP A 159 0.10 -12.27 -1.78
CA ASP A 159 -1.05 -12.91 -1.14
C ASP A 159 -1.66 -12.00 -0.06
N PRO A 160 -2.87 -11.47 -0.29
CA PRO A 160 -3.54 -10.61 0.68
C PRO A 160 -3.95 -11.36 1.95
N MET A 161 -4.07 -12.69 1.91
CA MET A 161 -4.44 -13.53 3.06
C MET A 161 -3.23 -13.94 3.91
N ASN A 162 -2.00 -13.67 3.47
CA ASN A 162 -0.82 -13.98 4.26
C ASN A 162 -0.57 -12.93 5.36
N PRO A 163 -0.80 -13.22 6.66
CA PRO A 163 -0.61 -12.28 7.75
C PRO A 163 0.87 -12.14 8.17
N ALA A 164 1.72 -13.10 7.79
CA ALA A 164 3.11 -13.14 8.23
C ALA A 164 4.00 -12.08 7.57
N LYS A 165 3.54 -11.51 6.44
CA LYS A 165 4.29 -10.51 5.69
C LYS A 165 3.39 -9.33 5.31
N PRO A 166 3.92 -8.10 5.29
CA PRO A 166 3.22 -6.97 4.70
C PRO A 166 2.88 -7.25 3.24
N LEU A 167 1.75 -6.73 2.79
CA LEU A 167 1.35 -6.83 1.38
C LEU A 167 2.16 -5.85 0.54
N SER A 168 2.68 -6.31 -0.59
CA SER A 168 3.37 -5.45 -1.55
C SER A 168 2.40 -4.49 -2.23
N HIS A 169 2.68 -3.20 -2.19
CA HIS A 169 1.90 -2.24 -2.95
C HIS A 169 2.18 -2.33 -4.46
N ALA A 170 3.38 -2.77 -4.87
CA ALA A 170 3.65 -3.10 -6.28
C ALA A 170 2.78 -4.28 -6.76
N ALA A 171 2.47 -5.25 -5.87
CA ALA A 171 1.53 -6.32 -6.19
C ALA A 171 0.12 -5.78 -6.42
N LEU A 172 -0.32 -4.81 -5.62
CA LEU A 172 -1.62 -4.16 -5.80
C LEU A 172 -1.68 -3.32 -7.08
N VAL A 173 -0.61 -2.60 -7.42
CA VAL A 173 -0.50 -1.88 -8.71
C VAL A 173 -0.58 -2.85 -9.88
N ARG A 174 0.17 -3.96 -9.83
CA ARG A 174 0.09 -5.03 -10.84
C ARG A 174 -1.34 -5.58 -10.96
N ALA A 175 -1.94 -5.96 -9.84
CA ALA A 175 -3.29 -6.51 -9.81
C ALA A 175 -4.33 -5.53 -10.41
N TYR A 176 -4.20 -4.24 -10.10
CA TYR A 176 -5.04 -3.19 -10.67
C TYR A 176 -4.86 -3.06 -12.21
N LEU A 177 -3.62 -3.12 -12.69
CA LEU A 177 -3.32 -3.01 -14.13
C LEU A 177 -3.81 -4.23 -14.94
N LEU A 178 -3.95 -5.39 -14.29
CA LEU A 178 -4.40 -6.65 -14.89
C LEU A 178 -5.88 -6.97 -14.63
N ASP A 179 -6.62 -6.08 -13.96
CA ASP A 179 -8.00 -6.30 -13.51
C ASP A 179 -8.16 -7.53 -12.59
N GLU A 180 -7.10 -7.82 -11.81
CA GLU A 180 -7.01 -8.95 -10.85
C GLU A 180 -7.05 -8.43 -9.39
N TRP A 181 -7.81 -7.34 -9.11
CA TRP A 181 -7.85 -6.78 -7.76
C TRP A 181 -8.31 -7.81 -6.73
N PRO A 182 -7.56 -7.97 -5.61
CA PRO A 182 -7.90 -8.99 -4.64
C PRO A 182 -9.23 -8.68 -3.95
N GLU A 183 -10.18 -9.59 -4.08
CA GLU A 183 -11.40 -9.64 -3.28
C GLU A 183 -11.13 -10.54 -2.07
N MET A 184 -11.04 -9.95 -0.88
CA MET A 184 -10.99 -10.73 0.35
C MET A 184 -12.44 -11.08 0.72
N THR A 185 -12.86 -12.30 0.35
CA THR A 185 -14.10 -12.88 0.88
C THR A 185 -14.02 -12.90 2.42
N GLU A 186 -15.15 -12.66 3.09
CA GLU A 186 -15.28 -12.48 4.53
C GLU A 186 -14.27 -13.30 5.33
N VAL A 187 -13.37 -12.61 6.01
CA VAL A 187 -12.49 -13.25 7.00
C VAL A 187 -13.39 -13.59 8.17
N THR A 188 -13.96 -14.80 8.15
CA THR A 188 -14.73 -15.32 9.28
C THR A 188 -13.83 -15.27 10.53
N PRO A 189 -14.31 -14.71 11.63
CA PRO A 189 -13.55 -14.50 12.86
C PRO A 189 -13.03 -15.79 13.49
#